data_05d40a217bfc4087a8ca5a97e9a6db39
#
_entry.id   05d40a217bfc4087a8ca5a97e9a6db39
#
_cell.length_a   1.000
_cell.length_b   1.000
_cell.length_c   1.000
_cell.angle_alpha   90.00
_cell.angle_beta   90.00
_cell.angle_gamma   90.00
#
_symmetry.space_group_name_H-M   'P 1'
#
loop_
_entity.id
_entity.type
_entity.pdbx_description
1 polymer ?
#
loop_
_entity_poly.entity_id
_entity_poly.type
_entity_poly.pdbx_seq_one_letter_code
_entity_poly.pdbx_strand_id
1 'polypeptide(L)'
;MLFRSGVHYAVEVMVKDNCVMLGGEVKGSVDMSDIETYVKNALREIGYDEHYSDIWKNYAIDVRHIEVINKIGVQSADINQGVEHDGWGDQGVFVGYACKGPALINRELWLARKLNDALYEHAKTSSNLGLDIKTQITIDDATGDIVTAIVAIPMLEPEDIKPFVVDALGTQPKSIIVNGTGIYQFHSSIADCGITGRKLACDFYSTACP
;
A
#
# COMPACT_ATOMS: atom_id res chain seq x y z
N MET A 1 -9.32 13.29 5.32
CA MET A 1 -10.21 14.35 5.84
C MET A 1 -10.64 14.12 7.29
N LEU A 2 -11.05 12.93 7.69
CA LEU A 2 -11.45 12.61 9.08
C LEU A 2 -10.35 12.93 10.12
N PHE A 3 -9.08 12.66 9.85
CA PHE A 3 -7.97 12.99 10.73
C PHE A 3 -7.86 14.46 11.16
N ARG A 4 -8.32 15.38 10.30
CA ARG A 4 -8.22 16.83 10.56
C ARG A 4 -9.46 17.40 11.24
N SER A 5 -10.52 16.62 11.34
CA SER A 5 -11.80 17.07 11.89
C SER A 5 -11.92 16.88 13.41
N GLY A 6 -10.99 16.13 14.04
CA GLY A 6 -11.10 15.71 15.44
C GLY A 6 -12.18 14.64 15.67
N VAL A 7 -12.71 14.04 14.61
CA VAL A 7 -13.70 12.96 14.70
C VAL A 7 -12.99 11.65 15.03
N HIS A 8 -13.46 10.94 16.04
CA HIS A 8 -13.01 9.58 16.34
C HIS A 8 -13.66 8.61 15.36
N TYR A 9 -12.87 7.72 14.79
CA TYR A 9 -13.34 6.75 13.80
C TYR A 9 -12.56 5.44 13.89
N ALA A 10 -13.25 4.35 13.58
CA ALA A 10 -12.69 3.03 13.35
C ALA A 10 -13.29 2.51 12.05
N VAL A 11 -12.57 2.65 10.94
CA VAL A 11 -13.06 2.30 9.60
C VAL A 11 -12.08 1.37 8.93
N GLU A 12 -12.60 0.22 8.48
CA GLU A 12 -11.91 -0.77 7.67
C GLU A 12 -12.32 -0.65 6.21
N VAL A 13 -11.38 -0.97 5.32
CA VAL A 13 -11.59 -0.92 3.88
C VAL A 13 -11.25 -2.27 3.27
N MET A 14 -12.15 -2.79 2.45
CA MET A 14 -11.89 -3.94 1.59
C MET A 14 -12.09 -3.52 0.13
N VAL A 15 -11.16 -3.92 -0.73
CA VAL A 15 -11.24 -3.65 -2.16
C VAL A 15 -11.10 -4.95 -2.93
N LYS A 16 -12.05 -5.26 -3.80
CA LYS A 16 -11.99 -6.40 -4.73
C LYS A 16 -12.69 -6.03 -6.03
N ASP A 17 -12.03 -6.35 -7.15
CA ASP A 17 -12.46 -5.92 -8.47
C ASP A 17 -12.65 -4.40 -8.51
N ASN A 18 -13.78 -3.90 -9.02
CA ASN A 18 -14.15 -2.49 -8.97
C ASN A 18 -15.08 -2.16 -7.80
N CYS A 19 -15.04 -2.93 -6.71
CA CYS A 19 -15.87 -2.71 -5.53
C CYS A 19 -15.02 -2.31 -4.32
N VAL A 20 -15.38 -1.21 -3.68
CA VAL A 20 -14.79 -0.73 -2.42
C VAL A 20 -15.84 -0.82 -1.33
N MET A 21 -15.62 -1.67 -0.35
CA MET A 21 -16.46 -1.80 0.83
C MET A 21 -15.81 -1.06 2.00
N LEU A 22 -16.58 -0.19 2.63
CA LEU A 22 -16.23 0.54 3.84
C LEU A 22 -17.09 0.04 4.99
N GLY A 23 -16.49 -0.40 6.08
CA GLY A 23 -17.18 -0.86 7.27
C GLY A 23 -16.58 -0.25 8.52
N GLY A 24 -17.40 -0.06 9.54
CA GLY A 24 -16.93 0.49 10.81
C GLY A 24 -17.83 1.56 11.37
N GLU A 25 -17.27 2.41 12.22
CA GLU A 25 -18.04 3.40 12.96
C GLU A 25 -17.30 4.72 13.13
N VAL A 26 -18.08 5.78 13.30
CA VAL A 26 -17.59 7.11 13.62
C VAL A 26 -18.32 7.66 14.85
N LYS A 27 -17.61 8.42 15.70
CA LYS A 27 -18.23 9.12 16.82
C LYS A 27 -18.92 10.38 16.32
N GLY A 28 -20.23 10.49 16.59
CA GLY A 28 -21.02 11.63 16.19
C GLY A 28 -21.62 11.51 14.79
N SER A 29 -22.10 12.62 14.26
CA SER A 29 -22.69 12.71 12.91
C SER A 29 -21.62 13.18 11.91
N VAL A 30 -21.36 12.35 10.91
CA VAL A 30 -20.47 12.69 9.79
C VAL A 30 -21.30 12.62 8.51
N ASP A 31 -21.19 13.66 7.70
CA ASP A 31 -21.80 13.66 6.37
C ASP A 31 -21.03 12.69 5.46
N MET A 32 -21.72 11.67 5.00
CA MET A 32 -21.21 10.62 4.11
C MET A 32 -21.76 10.74 2.67
N SER A 33 -22.45 11.83 2.35
CA SER A 33 -23.06 12.01 1.03
C SER A 33 -22.06 11.95 -0.11
N ASP A 34 -20.81 12.40 0.12
CA ASP A 34 -19.75 12.44 -0.87
C ASP A 34 -18.77 11.28 -0.76
N ILE A 35 -19.08 10.22 -0.02
CA ILE A 35 -18.13 9.13 0.26
C ILE A 35 -17.57 8.48 -1.02
N GLU A 36 -18.40 8.32 -2.05
CA GLU A 36 -17.97 7.78 -3.34
C GLU A 36 -16.94 8.71 -4.02
N THR A 37 -17.15 10.00 -3.95
CA THR A 37 -16.21 11.01 -4.48
C THR A 37 -14.86 10.94 -3.75
N TYR A 38 -14.88 10.79 -2.43
CA TYR A 38 -13.65 10.62 -1.65
C TYR A 38 -12.90 9.34 -2.00
N VAL A 39 -13.59 8.23 -2.18
CA VAL A 39 -12.99 6.96 -2.60
C VAL A 39 -12.35 7.10 -3.99
N LYS A 40 -13.06 7.66 -4.96
CA LYS A 40 -12.53 7.88 -6.31
C LYS A 40 -11.32 8.82 -6.32
N ASN A 41 -11.35 9.88 -5.51
CA ASN A 41 -10.22 10.78 -5.39
C ASN A 41 -9.00 10.12 -4.76
N ALA A 42 -9.18 9.29 -3.73
CA ALA A 42 -8.09 8.52 -3.16
C ALA A 42 -7.43 7.58 -4.18
N LEU A 43 -8.22 6.93 -5.02
CA LEU A 43 -7.69 6.08 -6.11
C LEU A 43 -6.89 6.91 -7.13
N ARG A 44 -7.38 8.10 -7.51
CA ARG A 44 -6.64 9.01 -8.40
C ARG A 44 -5.33 9.50 -7.79
N GLU A 45 -5.33 9.83 -6.49
CA GLU A 45 -4.11 10.23 -5.76
C GLU A 45 -3.05 9.13 -5.74
N ILE A 46 -3.47 7.86 -5.66
CA ILE A 46 -2.58 6.70 -5.78
C ILE A 46 -2.06 6.53 -7.22
N GLY A 47 -2.76 7.05 -8.22
CA GLY A 47 -2.42 6.94 -9.64
C GLY A 47 -3.35 6.06 -10.46
N TYR A 48 -4.39 5.47 -9.85
CA TYR A 48 -5.46 4.76 -10.58
C TYR A 48 -6.49 5.75 -11.09
N ASP A 49 -6.06 6.62 -12.00
CA ASP A 49 -6.90 7.63 -12.65
C ASP A 49 -7.50 7.10 -13.99
N GLU A 50 -8.19 7.98 -14.71
CA GLU A 50 -8.82 7.66 -15.99
C GLU A 50 -7.79 7.32 -17.06
N HIS A 51 -6.62 8.00 -17.05
CA HIS A 51 -5.54 7.71 -18.00
C HIS A 51 -4.93 6.33 -17.75
N TYR A 52 -4.71 5.98 -16.49
CA TYR A 52 -4.27 4.64 -16.11
C TYR A 52 -5.27 3.56 -16.56
N SER A 53 -6.56 3.82 -16.35
CA SER A 53 -7.64 2.92 -16.78
C SER A 53 -7.68 2.73 -18.30
N ASP A 54 -7.36 3.76 -19.08
CA ASP A 54 -7.28 3.65 -20.55
C ASP A 54 -6.11 2.78 -21.03
N ILE A 55 -4.99 2.81 -20.32
CA ILE A 55 -3.81 1.98 -20.61
C ILE A 55 -4.06 0.52 -20.20
N TRP A 56 -4.48 0.31 -18.96
CA TRP A 56 -4.52 -1.01 -18.33
C TRP A 56 -5.85 -1.75 -18.53
N LYS A 57 -6.93 -1.04 -18.88
CA LYS A 57 -8.25 -1.62 -19.21
C LYS A 57 -8.73 -2.60 -18.10
N ASN A 58 -8.94 -3.86 -18.50
CA ASN A 58 -9.44 -4.91 -17.59
C ASN A 58 -8.36 -5.54 -16.70
N TYR A 59 -7.11 -5.09 -16.80
CA TYR A 59 -6.00 -5.65 -16.03
C TYR A 59 -5.83 -5.01 -14.66
N ALA A 60 -6.45 -3.84 -14.43
CA ALA A 60 -6.40 -3.12 -13.17
C ALA A 60 -7.76 -2.54 -12.80
N ILE A 61 -7.87 -2.02 -11.57
CA ILE A 61 -9.05 -1.30 -11.10
C ILE A 61 -9.34 -0.08 -11.99
N ASP A 62 -10.61 0.14 -12.33
CA ASP A 62 -11.06 1.27 -13.15
C ASP A 62 -11.87 2.25 -12.29
N VAL A 63 -11.31 3.43 -12.04
CA VAL A 63 -11.90 4.46 -11.20
C VAL A 63 -13.28 4.93 -11.67
N ARG A 64 -13.59 4.80 -12.97
CA ARG A 64 -14.89 5.18 -13.57
C ARG A 64 -16.01 4.23 -13.15
N HIS A 65 -15.68 2.97 -12.88
CA HIS A 65 -16.64 1.88 -12.63
C HIS A 65 -16.65 1.43 -11.17
N ILE A 66 -16.13 2.25 -10.25
CA ILE A 66 -16.10 1.91 -8.83
C ILE A 66 -17.50 1.89 -8.25
N GLU A 67 -17.86 0.76 -7.65
CA GLU A 67 -18.99 0.60 -6.73
C GLU A 67 -18.51 0.81 -5.29
N VAL A 68 -19.17 1.69 -4.54
CA VAL A 68 -18.86 1.91 -3.12
C VAL A 68 -19.98 1.38 -2.25
N ILE A 69 -19.67 0.37 -1.44
CA ILE A 69 -20.57 -0.19 -0.43
C ILE A 69 -20.22 0.45 0.92
N ASN A 70 -21.03 1.42 1.34
CA ASN A 70 -20.81 2.09 2.62
C ASN A 70 -21.61 1.42 3.73
N LYS A 71 -20.91 0.88 4.73
CA LYS A 71 -21.43 0.29 5.98
C LYS A 71 -20.84 0.97 7.22
N ILE A 72 -20.44 2.24 7.08
CA ILE A 72 -19.99 3.05 8.22
C ILE A 72 -21.23 3.49 9.00
N GLY A 73 -21.27 3.14 10.28
CA GLY A 73 -22.33 3.51 11.22
C GLY A 73 -21.89 4.55 12.25
N VAL A 74 -22.80 4.90 13.14
CA VAL A 74 -22.49 5.72 14.32
C VAL A 74 -22.05 4.78 15.45
N GLN A 75 -20.98 5.18 16.15
CA GLN A 75 -20.46 4.43 17.30
C GLN A 75 -21.55 4.25 18.37
N SER A 76 -21.65 3.03 18.94
CA SER A 76 -22.61 2.76 20.00
C SER A 76 -22.30 3.56 21.26
N ALA A 77 -23.35 3.91 22.04
CA ALA A 77 -23.20 4.64 23.30
C ALA A 77 -22.36 3.87 24.32
N ASP A 78 -22.42 2.54 24.30
CA ASP A 78 -21.69 1.68 25.24
C ASP A 78 -20.17 1.74 25.01
N ILE A 79 -19.73 1.73 23.75
CA ILE A 79 -18.31 1.90 23.38
C ILE A 79 -17.82 3.31 23.75
N ASN A 80 -18.69 4.30 23.55
CA ASN A 80 -18.36 5.70 23.84
C ASN A 80 -18.05 5.95 25.32
N GLN A 81 -18.65 5.21 26.27
CA GLN A 81 -18.38 5.33 27.70
C GLN A 81 -16.91 5.07 28.06
N GLY A 82 -16.23 4.14 27.34
CA GLY A 82 -14.82 3.82 27.54
C GLY A 82 -13.84 4.86 26.98
N VAL A 83 -14.30 5.78 26.14
CA VAL A 83 -13.45 6.71 25.37
C VAL A 83 -13.59 8.16 25.83
N GLU A 84 -14.63 8.50 26.61
CA GLU A 84 -14.96 9.89 26.99
C GLU A 84 -13.97 10.58 27.92
N HIS A 85 -13.12 9.83 28.62
CA HIS A 85 -12.19 10.37 29.61
C HIS A 85 -10.75 9.92 29.35
N ASP A 86 -10.15 10.35 28.24
CA ASP A 86 -8.79 9.97 27.84
C ASP A 86 -8.56 8.45 27.72
N GLY A 87 -9.63 7.70 27.52
CA GLY A 87 -9.60 6.24 27.31
C GLY A 87 -9.16 5.87 25.89
N TRP A 88 -8.54 4.69 25.75
CA TRP A 88 -8.02 4.19 24.49
C TRP A 88 -9.03 3.31 23.71
N GLY A 89 -10.26 3.23 24.12
CA GLY A 89 -11.33 2.50 23.45
C GLY A 89 -11.21 0.98 23.46
N ASP A 90 -9.98 0.44 23.48
CA ASP A 90 -9.71 -0.99 23.56
C ASP A 90 -8.31 -1.23 24.15
N GLN A 91 -8.05 -2.47 24.56
CA GLN A 91 -6.73 -2.93 24.97
C GLN A 91 -5.92 -3.38 23.77
N GLY A 92 -4.59 -3.27 23.83
CA GLY A 92 -3.71 -3.66 22.74
C GLY A 92 -2.28 -3.93 23.20
N VAL A 93 -1.53 -4.63 22.36
CA VAL A 93 -0.09 -4.75 22.50
C VAL A 93 0.55 -3.76 21.55
N PHE A 94 1.31 -2.81 22.09
CA PHE A 94 1.98 -1.78 21.32
C PHE A 94 3.46 -2.12 21.25
N VAL A 95 3.99 -2.22 20.04
CA VAL A 95 5.38 -2.56 19.79
C VAL A 95 6.08 -1.41 19.10
N GLY A 96 7.23 -1.01 19.64
CA GLY A 96 8.13 -0.03 19.03
C GLY A 96 9.48 -0.67 18.73
N TYR A 97 10.06 -0.32 17.59
CA TYR A 97 11.37 -0.81 17.17
C TYR A 97 12.18 0.33 16.57
N ALA A 98 13.46 0.39 16.92
CA ALA A 98 14.42 1.26 16.27
C ALA A 98 15.80 0.61 16.30
N CYS A 99 16.53 0.71 15.20
CA CYS A 99 17.90 0.23 15.12
C CYS A 99 18.86 1.31 14.58
N LYS A 100 20.14 1.07 14.71
CA LYS A 100 21.16 1.94 14.13
C LYS A 100 21.22 1.70 12.62
N GLY A 101 20.57 2.58 11.86
CA GLY A 101 20.48 2.47 10.41
C GLY A 101 19.77 3.66 9.78
N PRO A 102 19.63 3.69 8.46
CA PRO A 102 18.88 4.72 7.76
C PRO A 102 17.42 4.76 8.26
N ALA A 103 16.91 5.96 8.54
CA ALA A 103 15.55 6.15 9.07
C ALA A 103 15.23 5.33 10.34
N LEU A 104 16.26 4.89 11.11
CA LEU A 104 16.14 4.08 12.32
C LEU A 104 15.48 2.70 12.12
N ILE A 105 15.47 2.20 10.89
CA ILE A 105 14.97 0.86 10.54
C ILE A 105 16.09 0.00 9.93
N ASN A 106 15.82 -1.30 9.77
CA ASN A 106 16.75 -2.22 9.14
C ASN A 106 17.14 -1.73 7.74
N ARG A 107 18.39 -1.89 7.38
CA ARG A 107 18.90 -1.44 6.10
C ARG A 107 18.21 -2.12 4.92
N GLU A 108 17.96 -3.42 4.99
CA GLU A 108 17.24 -4.19 3.97
C GLU A 108 15.83 -3.67 3.76
N LEU A 109 15.10 -3.38 4.84
CA LEU A 109 13.76 -2.79 4.76
C LEU A 109 13.79 -1.38 4.16
N TRP A 110 14.75 -0.56 4.58
CA TRP A 110 14.93 0.78 4.02
C TRP A 110 15.25 0.74 2.53
N LEU A 111 16.14 -0.18 2.09
CA LEU A 111 16.47 -0.35 0.68
C LEU A 111 15.29 -0.88 -0.14
N ALA A 112 14.51 -1.82 0.42
CA ALA A 112 13.32 -2.33 -0.25
C ALA A 112 12.27 -1.23 -0.45
N ARG A 113 12.03 -0.40 0.57
CA ARG A 113 11.13 0.76 0.46
C ARG A 113 11.64 1.79 -0.54
N LYS A 114 12.92 2.18 -0.44
CA LYS A 114 13.56 3.10 -1.40
C LYS A 114 13.41 2.63 -2.85
N LEU A 115 13.63 1.35 -3.10
CA LEU A 115 13.47 0.75 -4.42
C LEU A 115 12.00 0.76 -4.85
N ASN A 116 11.08 0.43 -3.94
CA ASN A 116 9.64 0.44 -4.23
C ASN A 116 9.16 1.84 -4.58
N ASP A 117 9.54 2.85 -3.81
CA ASP A 117 9.18 4.26 -4.06
C ASP A 117 9.72 4.74 -5.41
N ALA A 118 10.97 4.42 -5.74
CA ALA A 118 11.57 4.78 -7.03
C ALA A 118 10.84 4.12 -8.20
N LEU A 119 10.52 2.83 -8.09
CA LEU A 119 9.78 2.10 -9.10
C LEU A 119 8.34 2.63 -9.24
N TYR A 120 7.70 2.99 -8.14
CA TYR A 120 6.35 3.56 -8.15
C TYR A 120 6.31 4.90 -8.89
N GLU A 121 7.24 5.82 -8.60
CA GLU A 121 7.32 7.10 -9.31
C GLU A 121 7.65 6.90 -10.80
N HIS A 122 8.48 5.92 -11.14
CA HIS A 122 8.75 5.55 -12.52
C HIS A 122 7.51 4.98 -13.22
N ALA A 123 6.78 4.06 -12.57
CA ALA A 123 5.58 3.43 -13.11
C ALA A 123 4.45 4.44 -13.35
N LYS A 124 4.30 5.46 -12.50
CA LYS A 124 3.30 6.55 -12.69
C LYS A 124 3.44 7.30 -14.01
N THR A 125 4.63 7.32 -14.58
CA THR A 125 4.91 7.98 -15.86
C THR A 125 5.06 7.01 -17.03
N SER A 126 4.98 5.71 -16.77
CA SER A 126 5.12 4.64 -17.76
C SER A 126 3.77 4.24 -18.35
N SER A 127 3.73 3.98 -19.64
CA SER A 127 2.60 3.33 -20.30
C SER A 127 2.68 1.79 -20.28
N ASN A 128 3.73 1.22 -19.69
CA ASN A 128 4.02 -0.21 -19.70
C ASN A 128 4.08 -0.85 -18.32
N LEU A 129 4.46 -0.09 -17.29
CA LEU A 129 4.65 -0.58 -15.92
C LEU A 129 3.45 -0.24 -15.04
N GLY A 130 2.98 -1.23 -14.25
CA GLY A 130 1.85 -1.06 -13.34
C GLY A 130 2.26 -0.67 -11.92
N LEU A 131 1.28 -0.20 -11.14
CA LEU A 131 1.50 0.39 -9.81
C LEU A 131 1.55 -0.63 -8.65
N ASP A 132 1.14 -1.89 -8.86
CA ASP A 132 1.16 -2.94 -7.82
C ASP A 132 2.54 -3.59 -7.76
N ILE A 133 3.46 -2.95 -7.04
CA ILE A 133 4.87 -3.28 -7.02
C ILE A 133 5.23 -3.98 -5.71
N LYS A 134 6.01 -5.06 -5.80
CA LYS A 134 6.56 -5.76 -4.64
C LYS A 134 8.08 -5.81 -4.76
N THR A 135 8.77 -5.46 -3.69
CA THR A 135 10.24 -5.47 -3.64
C THR A 135 10.73 -6.26 -2.44
N GLN A 136 11.85 -6.95 -2.61
CA GLN A 136 12.53 -7.65 -1.54
C GLN A 136 14.05 -7.47 -1.71
N ILE A 137 14.72 -7.20 -0.60
CA ILE A 137 16.18 -7.07 -0.55
C ILE A 137 16.74 -8.08 0.44
N THR A 138 17.78 -8.79 0.03
CA THR A 138 18.59 -9.65 0.88
C THR A 138 20.00 -9.10 0.97
N ILE A 139 20.49 -8.93 2.20
CA ILE A 139 21.83 -8.41 2.50
C ILE A 139 22.67 -9.51 3.14
N ASP A 140 23.95 -9.53 2.85
CA ASP A 140 24.95 -10.31 3.59
C ASP A 140 25.36 -9.48 4.83
N ASP A 141 25.03 -9.94 6.01
CA ASP A 141 25.31 -9.24 7.26
C ASP A 141 26.80 -9.06 7.55
N ALA A 142 27.67 -9.94 7.03
CA ALA A 142 29.10 -9.88 7.26
C ALA A 142 29.78 -8.82 6.38
N THR A 143 29.33 -8.65 5.13
CA THR A 143 29.93 -7.72 4.16
C THR A 143 29.10 -6.45 3.96
N GLY A 144 27.81 -6.51 4.25
CA GLY A 144 26.85 -5.46 3.94
C GLY A 144 26.46 -5.39 2.46
N ASP A 145 26.89 -6.36 1.63
CA ASP A 145 26.56 -6.40 0.21
C ASP A 145 25.08 -6.76 -0.01
N ILE A 146 24.48 -6.20 -1.05
CA ILE A 146 23.16 -6.66 -1.52
C ILE A 146 23.36 -7.98 -2.29
N VAL A 147 22.92 -9.09 -1.70
CA VAL A 147 22.99 -10.41 -2.33
C VAL A 147 21.96 -10.52 -3.44
N THR A 148 20.70 -10.18 -3.12
CA THR A 148 19.60 -10.29 -4.08
C THR A 148 18.64 -9.12 -3.96
N ALA A 149 18.26 -8.56 -5.09
CA ALA A 149 17.12 -7.67 -5.24
C ALA A 149 16.03 -8.38 -6.07
N ILE A 150 14.84 -8.51 -5.52
CA ILE A 150 13.67 -9.08 -6.21
C ILE A 150 12.67 -7.96 -6.44
N VAL A 151 12.16 -7.88 -7.66
CA VAL A 151 11.09 -6.97 -8.07
C VAL A 151 9.99 -7.77 -8.76
N ALA A 152 8.76 -7.62 -8.29
CA ALA A 152 7.58 -8.02 -9.02
C ALA A 152 6.79 -6.76 -9.37
N ILE A 153 6.58 -6.53 -10.67
CA ILE A 153 5.91 -5.34 -11.21
C ILE A 153 5.08 -5.73 -12.42
N PRO A 154 3.81 -5.31 -12.52
CA PRO A 154 3.00 -5.58 -13.71
C PRO A 154 3.63 -4.94 -14.96
N MET A 155 3.60 -5.65 -16.08
CA MET A 155 4.10 -5.17 -17.38
C MET A 155 3.14 -5.57 -18.49
N LEU A 156 2.81 -4.66 -19.39
CA LEU A 156 2.06 -4.98 -20.61
C LEU A 156 2.94 -5.73 -21.61
N GLU A 157 4.17 -5.29 -21.78
CA GLU A 157 5.18 -5.88 -22.65
C GLU A 157 6.49 -6.09 -21.86
N PRO A 158 7.31 -7.08 -22.25
CA PRO A 158 8.59 -7.33 -21.60
C PRO A 158 9.52 -6.11 -21.64
N GLU A 159 10.03 -5.71 -20.49
CA GLU A 159 10.97 -4.58 -20.33
C GLU A 159 12.10 -4.96 -19.38
N ASP A 160 13.35 -4.62 -19.73
CA ASP A 160 14.48 -4.83 -18.83
C ASP A 160 14.66 -3.62 -17.92
N ILE A 161 14.13 -3.71 -16.71
CA ILE A 161 14.26 -2.69 -15.66
C ILE A 161 15.46 -2.92 -14.72
N LYS A 162 16.31 -3.91 -14.95
CA LYS A 162 17.47 -4.17 -14.08
C LYS A 162 18.42 -2.97 -14.00
N PRO A 163 18.73 -2.23 -15.09
CA PRO A 163 19.54 -1.02 -14.99
C PRO A 163 18.92 0.02 -14.05
N PHE A 164 17.60 0.21 -14.10
CA PHE A 164 16.86 1.09 -13.19
C PHE A 164 16.98 0.65 -11.72
N VAL A 165 16.90 -0.67 -11.46
CA VAL A 165 17.06 -1.22 -10.10
C VAL A 165 18.45 -0.89 -9.54
N VAL A 166 19.50 -1.03 -10.37
CA VAL A 166 20.88 -0.69 -9.96
C VAL A 166 21.01 0.80 -9.63
N ASP A 167 20.48 1.66 -10.49
CA ASP A 167 20.51 3.11 -10.29
C ASP A 167 19.76 3.52 -9.02
N ALA A 168 18.54 3.01 -8.82
CA ALA A 168 17.73 3.29 -7.65
C ALA A 168 18.39 2.85 -6.33
N LEU A 169 19.08 1.71 -6.34
CA LEU A 169 19.81 1.22 -5.16
C LEU A 169 21.16 1.96 -4.96
N GLY A 170 21.73 2.51 -6.03
CA GLY A 170 23.05 3.14 -6.03
C GLY A 170 24.23 2.15 -5.91
N THR A 171 23.96 0.87 -6.12
CA THR A 171 24.96 -0.21 -6.08
C THR A 171 24.45 -1.43 -6.85
N GLN A 172 25.38 -2.24 -7.37
CA GLN A 172 25.07 -3.45 -8.10
C GLN A 172 24.79 -4.62 -7.14
N PRO A 173 23.57 -5.17 -7.05
CA PRO A 173 23.31 -6.42 -6.35
C PRO A 173 24.05 -7.60 -7.03
N LYS A 174 24.39 -8.63 -6.25
CA LYS A 174 24.97 -9.88 -6.81
C LYS A 174 23.98 -10.59 -7.74
N SER A 175 22.69 -10.47 -7.45
CA SER A 175 21.59 -11.00 -8.29
C SER A 175 20.42 -10.04 -8.32
N ILE A 176 19.80 -9.87 -9.51
CA ILE A 176 18.55 -9.11 -9.70
C ILE A 176 17.55 -10.02 -10.38
N ILE A 177 16.42 -10.23 -9.74
CA ILE A 177 15.30 -11.03 -10.25
C ILE A 177 14.12 -10.10 -10.49
N VAL A 178 13.72 -9.94 -11.73
CA VAL A 178 12.50 -9.20 -12.11
C VAL A 178 11.49 -10.19 -12.62
N ASN A 179 10.27 -10.17 -12.04
CA ASN A 179 9.16 -11.03 -12.43
C ASN A 179 9.60 -12.50 -12.59
N GLY A 180 10.16 -13.08 -11.52
CA GLY A 180 10.79 -14.42 -11.55
C GLY A 180 9.89 -15.55 -12.03
N THR A 181 8.57 -15.38 -12.01
CA THR A 181 7.56 -16.33 -12.54
C THR A 181 7.07 -15.99 -13.95
N GLY A 182 7.63 -14.98 -14.57
CA GLY A 182 7.19 -14.41 -15.86
C GLY A 182 6.45 -13.08 -15.68
N ILE A 183 6.25 -12.37 -16.78
CA ILE A 183 5.48 -11.11 -16.78
C ILE A 183 4.02 -11.39 -16.47
N TYR A 184 3.37 -10.44 -15.81
CA TYR A 184 1.95 -10.48 -15.49
C TYR A 184 1.32 -9.10 -15.71
N GLN A 185 0.06 -9.11 -16.14
CA GLN A 185 -0.70 -7.90 -16.46
C GLN A 185 -1.77 -7.62 -15.39
N PHE A 186 -2.50 -8.67 -14.96
CA PHE A 186 -3.51 -8.52 -13.92
C PHE A 186 -2.89 -8.12 -12.58
N HIS A 187 -3.37 -7.01 -12.03
CA HIS A 187 -2.88 -6.49 -10.75
C HIS A 187 -3.95 -5.67 -10.02
N SER A 188 -3.57 -5.01 -8.94
CA SER A 188 -4.48 -4.28 -8.05
C SER A 188 -5.61 -5.18 -7.50
N SER A 189 -6.75 -4.59 -7.18
CA SER A 189 -7.93 -5.32 -6.69
C SER A 189 -8.55 -6.28 -7.70
N ILE A 190 -8.24 -6.16 -8.99
CA ILE A 190 -8.67 -7.13 -10.01
C ILE A 190 -7.98 -8.47 -9.80
N ALA A 191 -6.69 -8.47 -9.50
CA ALA A 191 -5.94 -9.69 -9.24
C ALA A 191 -6.17 -10.24 -7.83
N ASP A 192 -6.11 -9.39 -6.81
CA ASP A 192 -6.14 -9.83 -5.41
C ASP A 192 -6.97 -8.88 -4.54
N CYS A 193 -7.53 -9.39 -3.46
CA CYS A 193 -8.32 -8.62 -2.51
C CYS A 193 -7.41 -7.80 -1.59
N GLY A 194 -7.61 -6.49 -1.55
CA GLY A 194 -7.00 -5.58 -0.58
C GLY A 194 -7.87 -5.41 0.65
N ILE A 195 -7.29 -5.51 1.83
CA ILE A 195 -7.97 -5.25 3.12
C ILE A 195 -7.02 -4.47 4.02
N THR A 196 -7.54 -3.45 4.72
CA THR A 196 -6.80 -2.72 5.75
C THR A 196 -6.22 -3.65 6.81
N GLY A 197 -5.02 -3.32 7.32
CA GLY A 197 -4.36 -4.05 8.39
C GLY A 197 -3.75 -5.41 8.03
N ARG A 198 -3.78 -5.85 6.76
CA ARG A 198 -3.22 -7.15 6.34
C ARG A 198 -1.76 -7.11 5.91
N LYS A 199 -1.10 -5.97 5.95
CA LYS A 199 0.29 -5.78 5.51
C LYS A 199 1.18 -5.20 6.61
N LEU A 200 0.94 -5.56 7.86
CA LEU A 200 1.64 -5.00 9.02
C LEU A 200 3.16 -5.16 8.91
N ALA A 201 3.66 -6.30 8.42
CA ALA A 201 5.09 -6.52 8.23
C ALA A 201 5.72 -5.54 7.20
N CYS A 202 4.97 -5.11 6.19
CA CYS A 202 5.42 -4.11 5.22
C CYS A 202 5.29 -2.68 5.77
N ASP A 203 4.18 -2.42 6.49
CA ASP A 203 3.81 -1.09 6.96
C ASP A 203 4.67 -0.63 8.14
N PHE A 204 5.13 -1.56 8.99
CA PHE A 204 5.91 -1.26 10.19
C PHE A 204 7.40 -1.63 10.06
N TYR A 205 7.82 -2.69 10.75
CA TYR A 205 9.24 -2.99 10.96
C TYR A 205 9.71 -4.28 10.27
N SER A 206 8.91 -4.80 9.33
CA SER A 206 9.19 -6.08 8.66
C SER A 206 9.22 -7.24 9.67
N THR A 207 10.07 -8.23 9.39
CA THR A 207 10.24 -9.40 10.26
C THR A 207 11.01 -9.12 11.55
N ALA A 208 11.62 -7.94 11.69
CA ALA A 208 12.33 -7.57 12.92
C ALA A 208 11.37 -7.36 14.10
N CYS A 209 10.14 -6.95 13.82
CA CYS A 209 9.09 -6.75 14.78
C CYS A 209 7.74 -6.97 14.09
N PRO A 210 7.33 -8.24 13.92
CA PRO A 210 6.12 -8.62 13.21
C PRO A 210 4.84 -8.24 13.94
#